data_53b76dd557dcf386dd3b3725488812c2
#
_entry.id   53b76dd557dcf386dd3b3725488812c2
#
_cell.length_a   1.000
_cell.length_b   1.000
_cell.length_c   1.000
_cell.angle_alpha   90.00
_cell.angle_beta   90.00
_cell.angle_gamma   90.00
#
_symmetry.space_group_name_H-M   'P 1'
#
loop_
_entity.id
_entity.type
_entity.pdbx_description
1 polymer ?
#
loop_
_entity_poly.entity_id
_entity_poly.type
_entity_poly.pdbx_seq_one_letter_code
_entity_poly.pdbx_strand_id
1 'polypeptide(L)'
;DLISVKYGKDHKKLADGNYPVYGSGGIMRYVEKPLYTGESVLIPRKGTLNNVMYVNEAFWSVDTMFYTEMLRPNIAKFVYHFVKSKDLVSLNAGSAVPSMTTNILNAMQLYIPDEKTLEKFENIVSPMYSAMQENTKESKILANTRDALLPKLMSGELDVSDIDL
;
A
#
# COMPACT_ATOMS: atom_id res chain seq x y z
N ASP A 1 -3.55 14.29 18.23
CA ASP A 1 -3.83 13.55 16.99
C ASP A 1 -2.52 13.19 16.30
N LEU A 2 -2.41 11.95 15.77
CA LEU A 2 -1.24 11.47 15.03
C LEU A 2 -1.45 11.54 13.53
N ILE A 3 -2.69 11.29 13.12
CA ILE A 3 -3.09 11.16 11.72
C ILE A 3 -4.43 11.85 11.48
N SER A 4 -4.69 12.21 10.24
CA SER A 4 -6.02 12.59 9.74
C SER A 4 -6.50 11.51 8.78
N VAL A 5 -7.64 10.89 9.08
CA VAL A 5 -8.24 9.86 8.22
C VAL A 5 -9.09 10.54 7.15
N LYS A 6 -8.81 10.26 5.89
CA LYS A 6 -9.50 10.80 4.72
C LYS A 6 -10.20 9.69 3.94
N TYR A 7 -11.26 10.06 3.24
CA TYR A 7 -11.96 9.17 2.32
C TYR A 7 -11.26 9.15 0.96
N GLY A 8 -11.09 7.98 0.39
CA GLY A 8 -10.75 7.86 -1.02
C GLY A 8 -11.87 8.39 -1.93
N LYS A 9 -11.61 8.50 -3.21
CA LYS A 9 -12.54 9.10 -4.20
C LYS A 9 -12.74 8.19 -5.40
N ASP A 10 -13.88 8.38 -6.09
CA ASP A 10 -14.14 7.71 -7.36
C ASP A 10 -13.05 8.03 -8.39
N HIS A 11 -12.57 6.99 -9.07
CA HIS A 11 -11.48 7.06 -10.04
C HIS A 11 -11.93 6.85 -11.50
N LYS A 12 -13.23 6.54 -11.72
CA LYS A 12 -13.73 6.07 -13.03
C LYS A 12 -13.59 7.10 -14.15
N LYS A 13 -13.61 8.40 -13.80
CA LYS A 13 -13.51 9.52 -14.76
C LYS A 13 -12.06 9.92 -15.06
N LEU A 14 -11.07 9.32 -14.39
CA LEU A 14 -9.67 9.63 -14.62
C LEU A 14 -9.15 8.87 -15.84
N ALA A 15 -8.33 9.54 -16.65
CA ALA A 15 -7.60 8.89 -17.72
C ALA A 15 -6.51 7.94 -17.17
N ASP A 16 -6.05 7.01 -18.00
CA ASP A 16 -4.93 6.14 -17.66
C ASP A 16 -3.64 6.96 -17.55
N GLY A 17 -2.72 6.50 -16.66
CA GLY A 17 -1.48 7.20 -16.38
C GLY A 17 -0.53 6.37 -15.52
N ASN A 18 0.26 7.04 -14.68
CA ASN A 18 1.37 6.39 -13.95
C ASN A 18 1.13 6.26 -12.43
N TYR A 19 0.04 6.83 -11.89
CA TYR A 19 -0.21 6.80 -10.46
C TYR A 19 -1.10 5.62 -10.08
N PRO A 20 -0.67 4.74 -9.16
CA PRO A 20 -1.43 3.57 -8.78
C PRO A 20 -2.76 3.96 -8.11
N VAL A 21 -3.81 3.23 -8.43
CA VAL A 21 -5.13 3.31 -7.81
C VAL A 21 -5.28 2.13 -6.86
N TYR A 22 -5.37 2.40 -5.58
CA TYR A 22 -5.52 1.40 -4.53
C TYR A 22 -6.98 1.16 -4.16
N GLY A 23 -7.38 -0.11 -4.21
CA GLY A 23 -8.61 -0.64 -3.63
C GLY A 23 -8.30 -1.62 -2.50
N SER A 24 -9.32 -2.23 -1.90
CA SER A 24 -9.16 -3.17 -0.78
C SER A 24 -8.40 -4.46 -1.15
N GLY A 25 -8.27 -4.78 -2.42
CA GLY A 25 -7.47 -5.90 -2.93
C GLY A 25 -6.04 -5.55 -3.33
N GLY A 26 -5.65 -4.26 -3.29
CA GLY A 26 -4.37 -3.76 -3.78
C GLY A 26 -4.52 -2.83 -4.98
N ILE A 27 -3.48 -2.73 -5.82
CA ILE A 27 -3.50 -1.88 -7.02
C ILE A 27 -4.49 -2.45 -8.06
N MET A 28 -5.40 -1.59 -8.51
CA MET A 28 -6.45 -1.94 -9.49
C MET A 28 -6.11 -1.48 -10.90
N ARG A 29 -5.54 -0.29 -11.05
CA ARG A 29 -5.13 0.33 -12.32
C ARG A 29 -4.18 1.50 -12.04
N TYR A 30 -3.80 2.22 -13.08
CA TYR A 30 -3.01 3.45 -12.98
C TYR A 30 -3.77 4.61 -13.61
N VAL A 31 -3.62 5.83 -13.05
CA VAL A 31 -4.34 7.04 -13.49
C VAL A 31 -3.41 8.23 -13.70
N GLU A 32 -3.92 9.26 -14.39
CA GLU A 32 -3.17 10.44 -14.83
C GLU A 32 -2.67 11.36 -13.71
N LYS A 33 -3.33 11.33 -12.55
CA LYS A 33 -2.99 12.20 -11.41
C LYS A 33 -3.21 11.51 -10.07
N PRO A 34 -2.43 11.86 -9.04
CA PRO A 34 -2.61 11.31 -7.70
C PRO A 34 -3.71 12.03 -6.94
N LEU A 35 -4.26 11.37 -5.93
CA LEU A 35 -5.11 11.96 -4.90
C LEU A 35 -4.28 12.53 -3.75
N TYR A 36 -3.19 11.84 -3.41
CA TYR A 36 -2.28 12.18 -2.33
C TYR A 36 -0.85 11.76 -2.69
N THR A 37 0.14 12.45 -2.11
CA THR A 37 1.57 12.13 -2.29
C THR A 37 2.25 12.13 -0.94
N GLY A 38 2.97 11.05 -0.64
CA GLY A 38 3.73 10.86 0.59
C GLY A 38 3.36 9.59 1.33
N GLU A 39 3.84 9.47 2.56
CA GLU A 39 3.56 8.32 3.41
C GLU A 39 2.09 8.28 3.84
N SER A 40 1.45 7.15 3.68
CA SER A 40 0.06 6.94 4.06
C SER A 40 -0.18 5.50 4.47
N VAL A 41 -1.12 5.30 5.39
CA VAL A 41 -1.70 4.00 5.70
C VAL A 41 -3.07 3.92 5.03
N LEU A 42 -3.21 2.97 4.11
CA LEU A 42 -4.45 2.70 3.42
C LEU A 42 -5.24 1.66 4.20
N ILE A 43 -6.46 2.01 4.59
CA ILE A 43 -7.32 1.17 5.42
C ILE A 43 -8.59 0.88 4.65
N PRO A 44 -8.91 -0.41 4.39
CA PRO A 44 -10.15 -0.77 3.73
C PRO A 44 -11.38 -0.30 4.52
N ARG A 45 -12.26 0.41 3.83
CA ARG A 45 -13.57 0.80 4.35
C ARG A 45 -14.63 -0.26 4.07
N LYS A 46 -14.48 -0.98 2.93
CA LYS A 46 -15.33 -2.09 2.50
C LYS A 46 -14.49 -3.17 1.84
N GLY A 47 -15.01 -4.39 1.79
CA GLY A 47 -14.34 -5.52 1.16
C GLY A 47 -13.37 -6.22 2.11
N THR A 48 -12.12 -6.40 1.70
CA THR A 48 -11.09 -7.13 2.47
C THR A 48 -10.52 -6.26 3.59
N LEU A 49 -11.24 -6.12 4.71
CA LEU A 49 -10.91 -5.17 5.79
C LEU A 49 -9.51 -5.33 6.38
N ASN A 50 -9.00 -6.56 6.50
CA ASN A 50 -7.66 -6.81 7.07
C ASN A 50 -6.50 -6.52 6.09
N ASN A 51 -6.79 -6.10 4.83
CA ASN A 51 -5.75 -5.73 3.88
C ASN A 51 -5.32 -4.26 4.06
N VAL A 52 -4.78 -3.95 5.21
CA VAL A 52 -4.15 -2.65 5.50
C VAL A 52 -2.81 -2.57 4.77
N MET A 53 -2.56 -1.46 4.09
CA MET A 53 -1.35 -1.25 3.29
C MET A 53 -0.62 0.02 3.75
N TYR A 54 0.72 -0.04 3.76
CA TYR A 54 1.57 1.14 3.85
C TYR A 54 2.03 1.52 2.45
N VAL A 55 1.95 2.80 2.13
CA VAL A 55 2.43 3.36 0.86
C VAL A 55 3.28 4.61 1.13
N ASN A 56 4.30 4.82 0.30
CA ASN A 56 5.14 6.00 0.31
C ASN A 56 5.41 6.42 -1.14
N GLU A 57 4.37 6.91 -1.79
CA GLU A 57 4.41 7.32 -3.19
C GLU A 57 3.25 8.28 -3.49
N ALA A 58 3.17 8.77 -4.70
CA ALA A 58 1.99 9.46 -5.20
C ALA A 58 0.96 8.42 -5.68
N PHE A 59 -0.27 8.47 -5.15
CA PHE A 59 -1.29 7.45 -5.39
C PHE A 59 -2.71 8.02 -5.45
N TRP A 60 -3.62 7.21 -5.96
CA TRP A 60 -5.07 7.39 -5.81
C TRP A 60 -5.66 6.30 -4.92
N SER A 61 -6.59 6.65 -4.05
CA SER A 61 -7.34 5.72 -3.21
C SER A 61 -8.82 5.78 -3.58
N VAL A 62 -9.44 4.61 -3.81
CA VAL A 62 -10.86 4.54 -4.19
C VAL A 62 -11.78 4.81 -3.00
N ASP A 63 -13.06 5.09 -3.28
CA ASP A 63 -14.09 5.43 -2.28
C ASP A 63 -14.40 4.32 -1.26
N THR A 64 -13.99 3.08 -1.54
CA THR A 64 -14.08 1.96 -0.60
C THR A 64 -12.87 1.83 0.33
N MET A 65 -11.98 2.81 0.30
CA MET A 65 -10.78 2.91 1.14
C MET A 65 -10.77 4.19 1.95
N PHE A 66 -10.08 4.16 3.07
CA PHE A 66 -9.53 5.33 3.72
C PHE A 66 -8.04 5.44 3.39
N TYR A 67 -7.53 6.67 3.36
CA TYR A 67 -6.10 6.94 3.43
C TYR A 67 -5.81 7.90 4.59
N THR A 68 -4.57 7.95 5.04
CA THR A 68 -4.19 8.76 6.19
C THR A 68 -3.16 9.80 5.80
N GLU A 69 -3.34 11.01 6.31
CA GLU A 69 -2.34 12.07 6.29
C GLU A 69 -1.62 12.06 7.64
N MET A 70 -0.29 12.04 7.62
CA MET A 70 0.52 12.04 8.83
C MET A 70 0.61 13.47 9.40
N LEU A 71 0.28 13.64 10.68
CA LEU A 71 0.35 14.93 11.39
C LEU A 71 1.67 15.13 12.14
N ARG A 72 2.50 14.08 12.23
CA ARG A 72 3.82 14.10 12.85
C ARG A 72 4.82 13.33 11.98
N PRO A 73 6.10 13.67 12.02
CA PRO A 73 7.13 12.88 11.34
C PRO A 73 7.30 11.50 12.00
N ASN A 74 7.87 10.55 11.26
CA ASN A 74 8.32 9.24 11.73
C ASN A 74 7.24 8.35 12.35
N ILE A 75 5.95 8.54 11.99
CA ILE A 75 4.85 7.79 12.58
C ILE A 75 4.14 6.85 11.60
N ALA A 76 4.33 7.01 10.30
CA ALA A 76 3.55 6.29 9.30
C ALA A 76 3.68 4.77 9.44
N LYS A 77 4.90 4.26 9.57
CA LYS A 77 5.16 2.82 9.74
C LYS A 77 4.67 2.31 11.10
N PHE A 78 4.82 3.13 12.16
CA PHE A 78 4.30 2.82 13.48
C PHE A 78 2.77 2.68 13.46
N VAL A 79 2.05 3.64 12.87
CA VAL A 79 0.60 3.59 12.68
C VAL A 79 0.21 2.40 11.80
N TYR A 80 0.94 2.13 10.72
CA TYR A 80 0.69 0.97 9.86
C TYR A 80 0.75 -0.32 10.66
N HIS A 81 1.81 -0.56 11.42
CA HIS A 81 1.95 -1.79 12.22
C HIS A 81 0.87 -1.90 13.29
N PHE A 82 0.52 -0.79 13.93
CA PHE A 82 -0.58 -0.77 14.90
C PHE A 82 -1.91 -1.18 14.26
N VAL A 83 -2.30 -0.55 13.15
CA VAL A 83 -3.58 -0.87 12.48
C VAL A 83 -3.55 -2.29 11.91
N LYS A 84 -2.42 -2.69 11.32
CA LYS A 84 -2.22 -4.03 10.75
C LYS A 84 -2.30 -5.14 11.78
N SER A 85 -1.95 -4.86 13.05
CA SER A 85 -2.05 -5.83 14.14
C SER A 85 -3.49 -6.06 14.64
N LYS A 86 -4.47 -5.24 14.20
CA LYS A 86 -5.86 -5.36 14.61
C LYS A 86 -6.62 -6.30 13.68
N ASP A 87 -7.53 -7.06 14.24
CA ASP A 87 -8.53 -7.79 13.46
C ASP A 87 -9.69 -6.84 13.11
N LEU A 88 -9.54 -6.16 11.97
CA LEU A 88 -10.55 -5.19 11.52
C LEU A 88 -11.86 -5.85 11.13
N VAL A 89 -11.86 -7.14 10.82
CA VAL A 89 -13.08 -7.89 10.53
C VAL A 89 -13.94 -8.03 11.79
N SER A 90 -13.33 -8.30 12.95
CA SER A 90 -14.04 -8.37 14.23
C SER A 90 -14.61 -7.02 14.68
N LEU A 91 -14.01 -5.92 14.24
CA LEU A 91 -14.45 -4.56 14.54
C LEU A 91 -15.51 -4.03 13.55
N ASN A 92 -15.95 -4.86 12.64
CA ASN A 92 -16.90 -4.54 11.59
C ASN A 92 -18.22 -3.94 12.11
N ALA A 93 -18.66 -2.84 11.50
CA ALA A 93 -19.94 -2.18 11.79
C ALA A 93 -21.08 -2.63 10.87
N GLY A 94 -20.79 -3.39 9.80
CA GLY A 94 -21.78 -3.81 8.80
C GLY A 94 -22.36 -5.20 9.10
N SER A 95 -23.65 -5.37 8.94
CA SER A 95 -24.33 -6.67 9.14
C SER A 95 -24.22 -7.59 7.92
N ALA A 96 -24.37 -7.07 6.70
CA ALA A 96 -24.37 -7.84 5.45
C ALA A 96 -23.08 -7.67 4.66
N VAL A 97 -22.46 -6.48 4.68
CA VAL A 97 -21.19 -6.21 4.00
C VAL A 97 -20.22 -5.68 5.04
N PRO A 98 -19.05 -6.32 5.23
CA PRO A 98 -18.04 -5.83 6.14
C PRO A 98 -17.69 -4.37 5.85
N SER A 99 -17.80 -3.51 6.84
CA SER A 99 -17.53 -2.08 6.70
C SER A 99 -16.85 -1.49 7.94
N MET A 100 -15.86 -0.63 7.67
CA MET A 100 -15.13 0.15 8.66
C MET A 100 -15.60 1.59 8.63
N THR A 101 -15.66 2.23 9.79
CA THR A 101 -16.02 3.64 9.93
C THR A 101 -14.90 4.43 10.60
N THR A 102 -14.89 5.74 10.37
CA THR A 102 -13.95 6.64 11.07
C THR A 102 -14.14 6.62 12.58
N ASN A 103 -15.37 6.42 13.08
CA ASN A 103 -15.64 6.33 14.51
C ASN A 103 -14.93 5.11 15.13
N ILE A 104 -14.96 3.96 14.48
CA ILE A 104 -14.24 2.76 14.93
C ILE A 104 -12.73 3.01 14.94
N LEU A 105 -12.19 3.60 13.85
CA LEU A 105 -10.76 3.91 13.77
C LEU A 105 -10.33 4.90 14.84
N ASN A 106 -11.09 5.95 15.07
CA ASN A 106 -10.80 6.97 16.08
C ASN A 106 -10.99 6.47 17.52
N ALA A 107 -11.78 5.43 17.74
CA ALA A 107 -11.96 4.80 19.06
C ALA A 107 -10.80 3.84 19.42
N MET A 108 -9.93 3.51 18.49
CA MET A 108 -8.78 2.66 18.77
C MET A 108 -7.79 3.36 19.69
N GLN A 109 -7.51 2.74 20.83
CA GLN A 109 -6.52 3.26 21.76
C GLN A 109 -5.13 2.83 21.31
N LEU A 110 -4.26 3.83 21.12
CA LEU A 110 -2.87 3.66 20.75
C LEU A 110 -1.99 4.33 21.80
N TYR A 111 -1.06 3.56 22.37
CA TYR A 111 -0.04 4.12 23.22
C TYR A 111 1.01 4.81 22.36
N ILE A 112 1.18 6.12 22.52
CA ILE A 112 2.09 6.91 21.70
C ILE A 112 3.45 6.98 22.41
N PRO A 113 4.53 6.43 21.82
CA PRO A 113 5.87 6.58 22.35
C PRO A 113 6.34 8.04 22.28
N ASP A 114 7.38 8.36 23.04
CA ASP A 114 8.07 9.65 22.90
C ASP A 114 8.76 9.77 21.53
N GLU A 115 9.07 10.99 21.11
CA GLU A 115 9.65 11.29 19.80
C GLU A 115 10.97 10.55 19.56
N LYS A 116 11.82 10.47 20.58
CA LYS A 116 13.11 9.79 20.50
C LYS A 116 12.97 8.29 20.25
N THR A 117 11.95 7.67 20.83
CA THR A 117 11.62 6.26 20.62
C THR A 117 11.07 6.05 19.22
N LEU A 118 10.20 6.94 18.72
CA LEU A 118 9.68 6.90 17.35
C LEU A 118 10.81 7.08 16.33
N GLU A 119 11.72 8.01 16.54
CA GLU A 119 12.88 8.21 15.67
C GLU A 119 13.79 6.98 15.63
N LYS A 120 14.05 6.35 16.77
CA LYS A 120 14.84 5.10 16.81
C LYS A 120 14.13 3.97 16.04
N PHE A 121 12.83 3.84 16.21
CA PHE A 121 12.03 2.86 15.47
C PHE A 121 12.14 3.13 13.97
N GLU A 122 11.93 4.35 13.55
CA GLU A 122 11.99 4.76 12.14
C GLU A 122 13.37 4.48 11.53
N ASN A 123 14.45 4.83 12.23
CA ASN A 123 15.83 4.58 11.77
C ASN A 123 16.14 3.09 11.59
N ILE A 124 15.51 2.20 12.36
CA ILE A 124 15.66 0.75 12.23
C ILE A 124 14.81 0.21 11.07
N VAL A 125 13.58 0.70 10.95
CA VAL A 125 12.58 0.08 10.07
C VAL A 125 12.66 0.64 8.64
N SER A 126 12.99 1.92 8.47
CA SER A 126 13.06 2.57 7.14
C SER A 126 13.98 1.87 6.15
N PRO A 127 15.21 1.45 6.49
CA PRO A 127 16.06 0.70 5.57
C PRO A 127 15.43 -0.63 5.13
N MET A 128 14.67 -1.30 6.01
CA MET A 128 13.97 -2.53 5.67
C MET A 128 12.86 -2.29 4.65
N TYR A 129 12.09 -1.21 4.81
CA TYR A 129 11.05 -0.82 3.84
C TYR A 129 11.64 -0.42 2.50
N SER A 130 12.78 0.30 2.50
CA SER A 130 13.49 0.64 1.26
C SER A 130 13.96 -0.63 0.53
N ALA A 131 14.57 -1.57 1.23
CA ALA A 131 14.98 -2.85 0.65
C ALA A 131 13.79 -3.65 0.11
N MET A 132 12.65 -3.68 0.82
CA MET A 132 11.43 -4.33 0.33
C MET A 132 10.90 -3.69 -0.96
N GLN A 133 10.94 -2.36 -1.07
CA GLN A 133 10.52 -1.65 -2.28
C GLN A 133 11.46 -1.93 -3.46
N GLU A 134 12.78 -1.95 -3.23
CA GLU A 134 13.78 -2.27 -4.25
C GLU A 134 13.62 -3.70 -4.73
N ASN A 135 13.52 -4.66 -3.83
CA ASN A 135 13.28 -6.07 -4.16
C ASN A 135 11.97 -6.27 -4.95
N THR A 136 10.92 -5.51 -4.63
CA THR A 136 9.65 -5.56 -5.36
C THR A 136 9.81 -5.04 -6.79
N LYS A 137 10.56 -3.95 -6.98
CA LYS A 137 10.88 -3.41 -8.32
C LYS A 137 11.71 -4.39 -9.13
N GLU A 138 12.75 -4.94 -8.52
CA GLU A 138 13.61 -5.95 -9.17
C GLU A 138 12.83 -7.19 -9.58
N SER A 139 12.00 -7.72 -8.69
CA SER A 139 11.12 -8.87 -8.99
C SER A 139 10.20 -8.60 -10.18
N LYS A 140 9.68 -7.36 -10.30
CA LYS A 140 8.85 -6.96 -11.45
C LYS A 140 9.67 -6.91 -12.75
N ILE A 141 10.89 -6.38 -12.70
CA ILE A 141 11.80 -6.34 -13.85
C ILE A 141 12.14 -7.77 -14.30
N LEU A 142 12.51 -8.63 -13.36
CA LEU A 142 12.84 -10.04 -13.65
C LEU A 142 11.64 -10.79 -14.24
N ALA A 143 10.44 -10.58 -13.70
CA ALA A 143 9.22 -11.16 -14.26
C ALA A 143 8.97 -10.69 -15.70
N ASN A 144 9.07 -9.40 -15.96
CA ASN A 144 8.93 -8.84 -17.32
C ASN A 144 9.99 -9.39 -18.28
N THR A 145 11.23 -9.52 -17.83
CA THR A 145 12.33 -10.09 -18.62
C THR A 145 12.06 -11.55 -18.96
N ARG A 146 11.67 -12.36 -17.97
CA ARG A 146 11.27 -13.75 -18.18
C ARG A 146 10.14 -13.85 -19.22
N ASP A 147 9.07 -13.07 -19.04
CA ASP A 147 7.89 -13.12 -19.89
C ASP A 147 8.18 -12.65 -21.34
N ALA A 148 9.18 -11.77 -21.51
CA ALA A 148 9.65 -11.36 -22.83
C ALA A 148 10.56 -12.39 -23.52
N LEU A 149 11.38 -13.11 -22.75
CA LEU A 149 12.36 -14.06 -23.29
C LEU A 149 11.78 -15.46 -23.48
N LEU A 150 10.92 -15.92 -22.57
CA LEU A 150 10.41 -17.29 -22.58
C LEU A 150 9.72 -17.69 -23.90
N PRO A 151 8.84 -16.88 -24.53
CA PRO A 151 8.26 -17.21 -25.83
C PRO A 151 9.31 -17.34 -26.95
N LYS A 152 10.35 -16.52 -26.92
CA LYS A 152 11.42 -16.52 -27.93
C LYS A 152 12.31 -17.74 -27.80
N LEU A 153 12.59 -18.19 -26.59
CA LEU A 153 13.30 -19.43 -26.31
C LEU A 153 12.48 -20.65 -26.76
N MET A 154 11.17 -20.65 -26.43
CA MET A 154 10.29 -21.77 -26.79
C MET A 154 10.04 -21.87 -28.31
N SER A 155 10.07 -20.76 -29.05
CA SER A 155 9.92 -20.75 -30.51
C SER A 155 11.22 -21.04 -31.28
N GLY A 156 12.37 -21.08 -30.59
CA GLY A 156 13.69 -21.21 -31.21
C GLY A 156 14.16 -19.91 -31.87
N GLU A 157 13.51 -18.77 -31.67
CA GLU A 157 13.95 -17.45 -32.14
C GLU A 157 15.26 -17.02 -31.43
N LEU A 158 15.41 -17.42 -30.17
CA LEU A 158 16.64 -17.27 -29.40
C LEU A 158 17.28 -18.64 -29.22
N ASP A 159 18.44 -18.82 -29.84
CA ASP A 159 19.30 -19.98 -29.63
C ASP A 159 20.27 -19.70 -28.48
N VAL A 160 20.33 -20.61 -27.53
CA VAL A 160 21.18 -20.54 -26.32
C VAL A 160 22.17 -21.71 -26.26
N SER A 161 22.33 -22.46 -27.37
CA SER A 161 23.19 -23.65 -27.42
C SER A 161 24.66 -23.34 -27.15
N ASP A 162 25.09 -22.10 -27.41
CA ASP A 162 26.49 -21.65 -27.25
C ASP A 162 26.74 -20.90 -25.93
N ILE A 163 25.75 -20.86 -25.01
CA ILE A 163 25.93 -20.21 -23.71
C ILE A 163 26.44 -21.23 -22.69
N ASP A 164 27.71 -21.07 -22.28
CA ASP A 164 28.24 -21.80 -21.12
C ASP A 164 27.53 -21.36 -19.82
N LEU A 165 26.88 -22.29 -19.12
CA LEU A 165 26.15 -22.09 -17.87
C LEU A 165 27.05 -22.43 -16.68
#